data_16d334d879497b48d8ee68a968c1a203
#
_entry.id   16d334d879497b48d8ee68a968c1a203
#
_cell.length_a   1.000
_cell.length_b   1.000
_cell.length_c   1.000
_cell.angle_alpha   90.00
_cell.angle_beta   90.00
_cell.angle_gamma   90.00
#
_symmetry.space_group_name_H-M   'P 1'
#
loop_
_entity.id
_entity.type
_entity.pdbx_description
1 polymer ?
#
loop_
_entity_poly.entity_id
_entity_poly.type
_entity_poly.pdbx_seq_one_letter_code
_entity_poly.pdbx_strand_id
1 'polypeptide(L)'
;MIKAVIFDMDGVIVDTEPIYYERLHEFFKVNGIHPALEELDKIAGSSSTDTWEAIQRIWGKTLDKNKYEQDYNDYFKDRPVANNEILDSDIKKLLDWLTKEQYQIALASSSSMKEIQKVLEECKLEQYFESILSGDRFEQSKPNPEIYFKSAAQLNVKPEECLVIEDSTYGIIAAKDAGMYVLAKRDDRFNFNQNLSHKIIDRLTDAITELQELNS
;
A
#
# COMPACT_ATOMS: atom_id res chain seq x y z
N MET A 1 -7.87 15.25 18.28
CA MET A 1 -8.92 15.28 17.23
C MET A 1 -8.24 15.05 15.89
N ILE A 2 -8.68 14.03 15.15
CA ILE A 2 -8.18 13.69 13.82
C ILE A 2 -8.71 14.69 12.80
N LYS A 3 -7.83 15.18 11.92
CA LYS A 3 -8.13 16.16 10.86
C LYS A 3 -7.85 15.61 9.47
N ALA A 4 -6.96 14.61 9.36
CA ALA A 4 -6.55 14.04 8.09
C ALA A 4 -6.58 12.52 8.10
N VAL A 5 -6.90 11.93 6.94
CA VAL A 5 -6.81 10.49 6.71
C VAL A 5 -5.82 10.24 5.56
N ILE A 6 -4.83 9.41 5.84
CA ILE A 6 -3.79 9.04 4.88
C ILE A 6 -3.99 7.56 4.53
N PHE A 7 -4.13 7.28 3.25
CA PHE A 7 -4.33 5.94 2.73
C PHE A 7 -3.02 5.37 2.20
N ASP A 8 -2.73 4.12 2.51
CA ASP A 8 -1.93 3.30 1.61
C ASP A 8 -2.76 2.93 0.37
N MET A 9 -2.11 2.42 -0.67
CA MET A 9 -2.77 2.05 -1.93
C MET A 9 -2.97 0.55 -2.07
N ASP A 10 -1.87 -0.19 -2.08
CA ASP A 10 -1.85 -1.62 -2.35
C ASP A 10 -2.38 -2.39 -1.13
N GLY A 11 -3.34 -3.30 -1.32
CA GLY A 11 -4.04 -3.97 -0.22
C GLY A 11 -5.11 -3.12 0.49
N VAL A 12 -5.09 -1.80 0.35
CA VAL A 12 -6.07 -0.88 0.97
C VAL A 12 -7.09 -0.37 -0.04
N ILE A 13 -6.65 0.39 -1.04
CA ILE A 13 -7.52 0.97 -2.08
C ILE A 13 -7.80 -0.06 -3.17
N VAL A 14 -6.76 -0.78 -3.60
CA VAL A 14 -6.82 -1.84 -4.61
C VAL A 14 -6.20 -3.12 -4.05
N ASP A 15 -6.83 -4.26 -4.34
CA ASP A 15 -6.39 -5.57 -3.86
C ASP A 15 -5.34 -6.18 -4.82
N THR A 16 -4.15 -5.59 -4.82
CA THR A 16 -3.05 -5.95 -5.72
C THR A 16 -2.20 -7.12 -5.23
N GLU A 17 -2.12 -7.36 -3.93
CA GLU A 17 -1.23 -8.36 -3.33
C GLU A 17 -1.40 -9.78 -3.91
N PRO A 18 -2.62 -10.34 -4.06
CA PRO A 18 -2.78 -11.65 -4.67
C PRO A 18 -2.30 -11.71 -6.10
N ILE A 19 -2.50 -10.64 -6.87
CA ILE A 19 -2.13 -10.57 -8.28
C ILE A 19 -0.60 -10.56 -8.41
N TYR A 20 0.07 -9.74 -7.62
CA TYR A 20 1.54 -9.67 -7.63
C TYR A 20 2.16 -10.98 -7.15
N TYR A 21 1.58 -11.61 -6.13
CA TYR A 21 2.00 -12.92 -5.64
C TYR A 21 1.91 -14.00 -6.74
N GLU A 22 0.75 -14.10 -7.40
CA GLU A 22 0.54 -15.05 -8.49
C GLU A 22 1.46 -14.81 -9.68
N ARG A 23 1.61 -13.54 -10.09
CA ARG A 23 2.51 -13.15 -11.17
C ARG A 23 3.96 -13.46 -10.87
N LEU A 24 4.41 -13.18 -9.67
CA LEU A 24 5.77 -13.47 -9.26
C LEU A 24 6.04 -14.98 -9.29
N HIS A 25 5.11 -15.77 -8.75
CA HIS A 25 5.18 -17.23 -8.80
C HIS A 25 5.21 -17.76 -10.25
N GLU A 26 4.33 -17.25 -11.11
CA GLU A 26 4.30 -17.61 -12.52
C GLU A 26 5.61 -17.24 -13.22
N PHE A 27 6.14 -16.05 -12.95
CA PHE A 27 7.38 -15.59 -13.59
C PHE A 27 8.60 -16.41 -13.16
N PHE A 28 8.67 -16.82 -11.90
CA PHE A 28 9.69 -17.79 -11.47
C PHE A 28 9.56 -19.11 -12.24
N LYS A 29 8.35 -19.66 -12.30
CA LYS A 29 8.07 -20.96 -12.94
C LYS A 29 8.45 -20.98 -14.42
N VAL A 30 8.12 -19.94 -15.18
CA VAL A 30 8.48 -19.88 -16.61
C VAL A 30 9.98 -19.72 -16.85
N ASN A 31 10.71 -19.24 -15.85
CA ASN A 31 12.18 -19.19 -15.86
C ASN A 31 12.82 -20.45 -15.25
N GLY A 32 12.05 -21.52 -15.02
CA GLY A 32 12.55 -22.80 -14.50
C GLY A 32 12.87 -22.82 -13.01
N ILE A 33 12.36 -21.82 -12.25
CA ILE A 33 12.58 -21.68 -10.81
C ILE A 33 11.30 -22.05 -10.10
N HIS A 34 11.40 -22.86 -9.07
CA HIS A 34 10.27 -23.36 -8.29
C HIS A 34 10.48 -23.04 -6.80
N PRO A 35 10.21 -21.80 -6.36
CA PRO A 35 10.35 -21.41 -4.98
C PRO A 35 9.37 -22.17 -4.09
N ALA A 36 9.73 -22.40 -2.83
CA ALA A 36 8.77 -22.81 -1.83
C ALA A 36 7.75 -21.67 -1.58
N LEU A 37 6.49 -21.99 -1.36
CA LEU A 37 5.45 -20.98 -1.09
C LEU A 37 5.81 -20.09 0.09
N GLU A 38 6.41 -20.67 1.15
CA GLU A 38 6.88 -19.94 2.33
C GLU A 38 7.95 -18.86 2.02
N GLU A 39 8.68 -19.00 0.92
CA GLU A 39 9.63 -17.96 0.46
C GLU A 39 8.93 -16.81 -0.26
N LEU A 40 7.87 -17.12 -1.00
CA LEU A 40 7.03 -16.12 -1.65
C LEU A 40 6.17 -15.36 -0.63
N ASP A 41 5.64 -16.04 0.39
CA ASP A 41 4.86 -15.43 1.46
C ASP A 41 5.63 -14.34 2.22
N LYS A 42 6.96 -14.42 2.25
CA LYS A 42 7.82 -13.41 2.88
C LYS A 42 8.02 -12.17 2.00
N ILE A 43 7.66 -12.24 0.73
CA ILE A 43 7.77 -11.11 -0.21
C ILE A 43 6.55 -10.21 -0.11
N ALA A 44 5.36 -10.78 0.13
CA ALA A 44 4.14 -10.00 0.28
C ALA A 44 4.28 -8.92 1.35
N GLY A 45 3.92 -7.68 1.04
CA GLY A 45 4.00 -6.54 1.94
C GLY A 45 5.42 -6.14 2.37
N SER A 46 6.47 -6.72 1.76
CA SER A 46 7.86 -6.34 2.07
C SER A 46 8.26 -5.04 1.34
N SER A 47 9.35 -4.41 1.81
CA SER A 47 9.89 -3.24 1.11
C SER A 47 10.40 -3.62 -0.30
N SER A 48 10.47 -2.64 -1.21
CA SER A 48 11.02 -2.85 -2.55
C SER A 48 12.45 -3.42 -2.51
N THR A 49 13.24 -3.03 -1.51
CA THR A 49 14.61 -3.54 -1.31
C THR A 49 14.59 -5.00 -0.87
N ASP A 50 13.79 -5.34 0.16
CA ASP A 50 13.67 -6.71 0.68
C ASP A 50 13.08 -7.65 -0.38
N THR A 51 12.07 -7.18 -1.13
CA THR A 51 11.51 -7.89 -2.30
C THR A 51 12.60 -8.22 -3.30
N TRP A 52 13.42 -7.23 -3.68
CA TRP A 52 14.49 -7.43 -4.65
C TRP A 52 15.56 -8.40 -4.16
N GLU A 53 15.96 -8.30 -2.91
CA GLU A 53 16.90 -9.24 -2.28
C GLU A 53 16.35 -10.66 -2.23
N ALA A 54 15.06 -10.81 -1.89
CA ALA A 54 14.39 -12.10 -1.88
C ALA A 54 14.32 -12.71 -3.30
N ILE A 55 13.99 -11.92 -4.32
CA ILE A 55 13.98 -12.36 -5.71
C ILE A 55 15.37 -12.89 -6.11
N GLN A 56 16.45 -12.15 -5.84
CA GLN A 56 17.81 -12.59 -6.19
C GLN A 56 18.21 -13.87 -5.44
N ARG A 57 17.84 -13.97 -4.16
CA ARG A 57 18.10 -15.17 -3.34
C ARG A 57 17.40 -16.39 -3.91
N ILE A 58 16.12 -16.27 -4.27
CA ILE A 58 15.31 -17.35 -4.88
C ILE A 58 15.88 -17.71 -6.27
N TRP A 59 16.33 -16.72 -7.02
CA TRP A 59 16.95 -16.95 -8.34
C TRP A 59 18.31 -17.63 -8.25
N GLY A 60 18.97 -17.56 -7.08
CA GLY A 60 20.29 -18.18 -6.86
C GLY A 60 21.45 -17.47 -7.53
N LYS A 61 21.25 -16.22 -7.98
CA LYS A 61 22.29 -15.40 -8.61
C LYS A 61 21.98 -13.90 -8.49
N THR A 62 23.01 -13.07 -8.64
CA THR A 62 22.84 -11.63 -8.83
C THR A 62 22.18 -11.34 -10.18
N LEU A 63 21.16 -10.51 -10.18
CA LEU A 63 20.40 -10.10 -11.35
C LEU A 63 20.66 -8.63 -11.66
N ASP A 64 20.62 -8.27 -12.95
CA ASP A 64 20.44 -6.87 -13.35
C ASP A 64 18.98 -6.47 -13.12
N LYS A 65 18.75 -5.50 -12.25
CA LYS A 65 17.40 -5.09 -11.85
C LYS A 65 16.59 -4.55 -13.03
N ASN A 66 17.21 -3.69 -13.85
CA ASN A 66 16.52 -3.08 -14.99
C ASN A 66 16.12 -4.14 -16.02
N LYS A 67 17.02 -5.10 -16.28
CA LYS A 67 16.71 -6.20 -17.19
C LYS A 67 15.61 -7.10 -16.64
N TYR A 68 15.65 -7.43 -15.34
CA TYR A 68 14.61 -8.24 -14.71
C TYR A 68 13.23 -7.57 -14.82
N GLU A 69 13.15 -6.28 -14.48
CA GLU A 69 11.91 -5.50 -14.56
C GLU A 69 11.40 -5.41 -16.01
N GLN A 70 12.28 -5.24 -16.96
CA GLN A 70 11.92 -5.26 -18.38
C GLN A 70 11.36 -6.63 -18.80
N ASP A 71 12.07 -7.71 -18.49
CA ASP A 71 11.66 -9.08 -18.86
C ASP A 71 10.31 -9.44 -18.20
N TYR A 72 10.11 -9.03 -16.93
CA TYR A 72 8.85 -9.20 -16.20
C TYR A 72 7.70 -8.41 -16.84
N ASN A 73 7.92 -7.15 -17.13
CA ASN A 73 6.91 -6.30 -17.75
C ASN A 73 6.55 -6.77 -19.17
N ASP A 74 7.53 -7.18 -19.96
CA ASP A 74 7.32 -7.74 -21.31
C ASP A 74 6.52 -9.04 -21.26
N TYR A 75 6.75 -9.88 -20.25
CA TYR A 75 6.02 -11.13 -20.08
C TYR A 75 4.53 -10.89 -19.76
N PHE A 76 4.22 -9.86 -18.96
CA PHE A 76 2.85 -9.55 -18.55
C PHE A 76 2.16 -8.45 -19.39
N LYS A 77 2.80 -7.90 -20.42
CA LYS A 77 2.29 -6.74 -21.18
C LYS A 77 0.89 -6.93 -21.76
N ASP A 78 0.55 -8.16 -22.17
CA ASP A 78 -0.76 -8.49 -22.77
C ASP A 78 -1.80 -8.89 -21.70
N ARG A 79 -1.43 -8.86 -20.44
CA ARG A 79 -2.29 -9.17 -19.28
C ARG A 79 -2.19 -8.05 -18.23
N PRO A 80 -2.58 -6.81 -18.58
CA PRO A 80 -2.54 -5.70 -17.61
C PRO A 80 -3.45 -5.99 -16.41
N VAL A 81 -3.12 -5.40 -15.26
CA VAL A 81 -4.03 -5.40 -14.11
C VAL A 81 -5.13 -4.38 -14.40
N ALA A 82 -6.38 -4.80 -14.30
CA ALA A 82 -7.56 -3.94 -14.38
C ALA A 82 -7.88 -3.41 -12.97
N ASN A 83 -7.31 -2.27 -12.59
CA ASN A 83 -7.40 -1.75 -11.23
C ASN A 83 -8.83 -1.48 -10.76
N ASN A 84 -9.74 -1.17 -11.66
CA ASN A 84 -11.15 -0.99 -11.37
C ASN A 84 -11.88 -2.29 -10.97
N GLU A 85 -11.37 -3.45 -11.35
CA GLU A 85 -11.93 -4.77 -10.98
C GLU A 85 -11.49 -5.22 -9.59
N ILE A 86 -10.38 -4.70 -9.12
CA ILE A 86 -9.80 -5.01 -7.79
C ILE A 86 -9.91 -3.84 -6.81
N LEU A 87 -10.68 -2.83 -7.17
CA LEU A 87 -10.98 -1.69 -6.32
C LEU A 87 -11.79 -2.14 -5.10
N ASP A 88 -11.38 -1.70 -3.91
CA ASP A 88 -12.16 -1.95 -2.70
C ASP A 88 -13.56 -1.33 -2.83
N SER A 89 -14.58 -2.13 -2.55
CA SER A 89 -16.00 -1.76 -2.78
C SER A 89 -16.48 -0.60 -1.90
N ASP A 90 -15.81 -0.35 -0.78
CA ASP A 90 -16.18 0.68 0.18
C ASP A 90 -15.39 1.99 0.01
N ILE A 91 -14.31 1.98 -0.79
CA ILE A 91 -13.39 3.12 -0.85
C ILE A 91 -14.10 4.42 -1.26
N LYS A 92 -14.92 4.40 -2.31
CA LYS A 92 -15.64 5.60 -2.75
C LYS A 92 -16.59 6.13 -1.70
N LYS A 93 -17.28 5.24 -0.99
CA LYS A 93 -18.21 5.61 0.09
C LYS A 93 -17.46 6.28 1.25
N LEU A 94 -16.28 5.76 1.60
CA LEU A 94 -15.45 6.36 2.66
C LEU A 94 -14.91 7.72 2.21
N LEU A 95 -14.36 7.84 1.00
CA LEU A 95 -13.84 9.09 0.46
C LEU A 95 -14.92 10.18 0.35
N ASP A 96 -16.12 9.84 -0.11
CA ASP A 96 -17.25 10.76 -0.17
C ASP A 96 -17.65 11.27 1.22
N TRP A 97 -17.66 10.36 2.22
CA TRP A 97 -17.95 10.73 3.61
C TRP A 97 -16.87 11.64 4.18
N LEU A 98 -15.58 11.29 4.00
CA LEU A 98 -14.46 12.12 4.47
C LEU A 98 -14.49 13.53 3.88
N THR A 99 -14.76 13.63 2.57
CA THR A 99 -14.88 14.91 1.87
C THR A 99 -16.04 15.74 2.44
N LYS A 100 -17.20 15.11 2.65
CA LYS A 100 -18.37 15.78 3.24
C LYS A 100 -18.12 16.30 4.65
N GLU A 101 -17.40 15.52 5.46
CA GLU A 101 -17.03 15.89 6.84
C GLU A 101 -15.76 16.77 6.91
N GLN A 102 -15.24 17.19 5.75
CA GLN A 102 -14.09 18.10 5.62
C GLN A 102 -12.77 17.58 6.20
N TYR A 103 -12.56 16.26 6.17
CA TYR A 103 -11.24 15.69 6.43
C TYR A 103 -10.32 15.93 5.24
N GLN A 104 -9.06 16.25 5.52
CA GLN A 104 -8.01 16.25 4.50
C GLN A 104 -7.62 14.83 4.14
N ILE A 105 -7.39 14.54 2.87
CA ILE A 105 -7.17 13.19 2.38
C ILE A 105 -5.84 13.13 1.62
N ALA A 106 -4.99 12.17 1.99
CA ALA A 106 -3.73 11.92 1.29
C ALA A 106 -3.57 10.45 0.91
N LEU A 107 -2.73 10.22 -0.10
CA LEU A 107 -2.25 8.90 -0.49
C LEU A 107 -0.75 8.83 -0.24
N ALA A 108 -0.28 7.75 0.39
CA ALA A 108 1.12 7.48 0.69
C ALA A 108 1.44 6.00 0.39
N SER A 109 1.94 5.72 -0.82
CA SER A 109 2.23 4.37 -1.29
C SER A 109 3.71 4.15 -1.54
N SER A 110 4.20 2.92 -1.32
CA SER A 110 5.54 2.48 -1.72
C SER A 110 5.69 2.28 -3.23
N SER A 111 4.58 2.25 -3.97
CA SER A 111 4.54 2.11 -5.42
C SER A 111 5.11 3.32 -6.15
N SER A 112 5.52 3.13 -7.42
CA SER A 112 6.00 4.21 -8.27
C SER A 112 4.89 5.23 -8.55
N MET A 113 5.25 6.49 -8.79
CA MET A 113 4.28 7.53 -9.14
C MET A 113 3.46 7.16 -10.38
N LYS A 114 4.07 6.47 -11.33
CA LYS A 114 3.40 5.99 -12.56
C LYS A 114 2.29 5.00 -12.25
N GLU A 115 2.54 4.06 -11.34
CA GLU A 115 1.56 3.07 -10.90
C GLU A 115 0.43 3.72 -10.12
N ILE A 116 0.76 4.62 -9.20
CA ILE A 116 -0.23 5.39 -8.43
C ILE A 116 -1.15 6.17 -9.38
N GLN A 117 -0.60 6.91 -10.32
CA GLN A 117 -1.39 7.68 -11.28
C GLN A 117 -2.31 6.80 -12.11
N LYS A 118 -1.82 5.63 -12.56
CA LYS A 118 -2.63 4.67 -13.30
C LYS A 118 -3.82 4.16 -12.47
N VAL A 119 -3.60 3.80 -11.20
CA VAL A 119 -4.68 3.35 -10.30
C VAL A 119 -5.71 4.47 -10.11
N LEU A 120 -5.27 5.67 -9.79
CA LEU A 120 -6.15 6.80 -9.53
C LEU A 120 -6.99 7.19 -10.77
N GLU A 121 -6.38 7.19 -11.96
CA GLU A 121 -7.06 7.48 -13.23
C GLU A 121 -8.09 6.40 -13.57
N GLU A 122 -7.71 5.10 -13.59
CA GLU A 122 -8.59 3.99 -13.91
C GLU A 122 -9.77 3.88 -12.93
N CYS A 123 -9.53 4.14 -11.64
CA CYS A 123 -10.54 4.09 -10.59
C CYS A 123 -11.32 5.40 -10.41
N LYS A 124 -10.89 6.51 -11.07
CA LYS A 124 -11.45 7.85 -10.95
C LYS A 124 -11.45 8.36 -9.51
N LEU A 125 -10.28 8.33 -8.87
CA LEU A 125 -10.11 8.68 -7.46
C LEU A 125 -9.24 9.93 -7.24
N GLU A 126 -8.53 10.43 -8.26
CA GLU A 126 -7.55 11.52 -8.14
C GLU A 126 -8.11 12.76 -7.43
N GLN A 127 -9.36 13.11 -7.70
CA GLN A 127 -10.01 14.31 -7.16
C GLN A 127 -10.21 14.31 -5.63
N TYR A 128 -10.06 13.17 -4.96
CA TYR A 128 -10.23 13.07 -3.51
C TYR A 128 -8.96 13.43 -2.73
N PHE A 129 -7.78 13.32 -3.36
CA PHE A 129 -6.50 13.43 -2.66
C PHE A 129 -5.88 14.81 -2.80
N GLU A 130 -5.67 15.49 -1.67
CA GLU A 130 -4.96 16.77 -1.59
C GLU A 130 -3.44 16.60 -1.67
N SER A 131 -2.94 15.42 -1.27
CA SER A 131 -1.53 15.05 -1.31
C SER A 131 -1.37 13.60 -1.79
N ILE A 132 -0.42 13.39 -2.72
CA ILE A 132 -0.07 12.06 -3.24
C ILE A 132 1.44 11.91 -3.15
N LEU A 133 1.90 10.94 -2.37
CA LEU A 133 3.30 10.62 -2.21
C LEU A 133 3.61 9.19 -2.67
N SER A 134 4.65 9.08 -3.48
CA SER A 134 5.22 7.82 -3.97
C SER A 134 6.51 7.51 -3.24
N GLY A 135 6.77 6.23 -3.02
CA GLY A 135 8.04 5.72 -2.51
C GLY A 135 9.25 6.13 -3.33
N ASP A 136 9.09 6.41 -4.64
CA ASP A 136 10.16 6.88 -5.53
C ASP A 136 10.87 8.17 -5.06
N ARG A 137 10.24 8.93 -4.16
CA ARG A 137 10.76 10.20 -3.65
C ARG A 137 11.64 10.05 -2.42
N PHE A 138 11.80 8.84 -1.90
CA PHE A 138 12.46 8.57 -0.64
C PHE A 138 13.62 7.60 -0.82
N GLU A 139 14.71 7.83 -0.09
CA GLU A 139 15.86 6.90 -0.10
C GLU A 139 15.51 5.57 0.58
N GLN A 140 14.62 5.62 1.56
CA GLN A 140 14.18 4.45 2.31
C GLN A 140 12.66 4.33 2.22
N SER A 141 12.22 3.15 1.83
CA SER A 141 10.81 2.75 1.82
C SER A 141 10.31 2.47 3.25
N LYS A 142 9.00 2.28 3.41
CA LYS A 142 8.42 1.73 4.64
C LYS A 142 9.23 0.46 5.04
N PRO A 143 9.59 0.28 6.32
CA PRO A 143 9.01 0.89 7.52
C PRO A 143 9.56 2.26 7.92
N ASN A 144 10.40 2.93 7.11
CA ASN A 144 10.82 4.30 7.42
C ASN A 144 9.59 5.23 7.43
N PRO A 145 9.39 6.03 8.51
CA PRO A 145 8.19 6.86 8.68
C PRO A 145 8.17 8.12 7.81
N GLU A 146 9.21 8.41 7.04
CA GLU A 146 9.39 9.69 6.34
C GLU A 146 8.21 10.02 5.41
N ILE A 147 7.68 9.03 4.69
CA ILE A 147 6.54 9.23 3.78
C ILE A 147 5.31 9.77 4.54
N TYR A 148 5.04 9.29 5.75
CA TYR A 148 3.92 9.73 6.58
C TYR A 148 4.17 11.11 7.18
N PHE A 149 5.38 11.41 7.65
CA PHE A 149 5.73 12.78 8.07
C PHE A 149 5.56 13.78 6.94
N LYS A 150 5.98 13.44 5.72
CA LYS A 150 5.84 14.31 4.55
C LYS A 150 4.36 14.48 4.15
N SER A 151 3.55 13.43 4.27
CA SER A 151 2.11 13.52 4.01
C SER A 151 1.44 14.50 4.98
N ALA A 152 1.69 14.37 6.28
CA ALA A 152 1.16 15.31 7.28
C ALA A 152 1.62 16.76 7.02
N ALA A 153 2.90 16.93 6.67
CA ALA A 153 3.46 18.25 6.36
C ALA A 153 2.81 18.88 5.11
N GLN A 154 2.53 18.11 4.06
CA GLN A 154 1.85 18.60 2.86
C GLN A 154 0.39 19.01 3.12
N LEU A 155 -0.28 18.30 4.02
CA LEU A 155 -1.62 18.63 4.48
C LEU A 155 -1.63 19.76 5.53
N ASN A 156 -0.46 20.21 5.98
CA ASN A 156 -0.31 21.22 7.03
C ASN A 156 -1.02 20.83 8.36
N VAL A 157 -0.93 19.56 8.74
CA VAL A 157 -1.42 18.99 10.00
C VAL A 157 -0.28 18.34 10.77
N LYS A 158 -0.50 18.12 12.06
CA LYS A 158 0.48 17.38 12.88
C LYS A 158 0.27 15.88 12.73
N PRO A 159 1.31 15.04 12.91
CA PRO A 159 1.17 13.59 12.87
C PRO A 159 0.08 13.02 13.78
N GLU A 160 -0.03 13.54 15.01
CA GLU A 160 -1.06 13.13 15.98
C GLU A 160 -2.50 13.52 15.59
N GLU A 161 -2.66 14.33 14.55
CA GLU A 161 -3.94 14.72 13.96
C GLU A 161 -4.28 13.87 12.71
N CYS A 162 -3.42 12.87 12.39
CA CYS A 162 -3.60 11.99 11.25
C CYS A 162 -4.05 10.59 11.66
N LEU A 163 -4.95 10.03 10.88
CA LEU A 163 -5.28 8.61 10.88
C LEU A 163 -4.75 7.98 9.60
N VAL A 164 -4.05 6.86 9.71
CA VAL A 164 -3.56 6.08 8.56
C VAL A 164 -4.37 4.81 8.41
N ILE A 165 -4.72 4.46 7.18
CA ILE A 165 -5.29 3.15 6.84
C ILE A 165 -4.25 2.38 6.03
N GLU A 166 -3.86 1.24 6.55
CA GLU A 166 -2.78 0.36 6.07
C GLU A 166 -3.20 -1.11 6.17
N ASP A 167 -2.48 -2.01 5.50
CA ASP A 167 -2.68 -3.45 5.63
C ASP A 167 -1.40 -4.18 6.05
N SER A 168 -0.24 -3.69 5.60
CA SER A 168 1.05 -4.35 5.72
C SER A 168 1.75 -4.09 7.05
N THR A 169 2.60 -5.05 7.47
CA THR A 169 3.43 -4.91 8.67
C THR A 169 4.31 -3.66 8.62
N TYR A 170 4.98 -3.43 7.49
CA TYR A 170 5.94 -2.32 7.34
C TYR A 170 5.25 -0.96 7.30
N GLY A 171 4.10 -0.87 6.64
CA GLY A 171 3.32 0.36 6.62
C GLY A 171 2.75 0.72 7.97
N ILE A 172 2.26 -0.27 8.73
CA ILE A 172 1.77 -0.08 10.10
C ILE A 172 2.89 0.45 11.02
N ILE A 173 4.09 -0.16 10.93
CA ILE A 173 5.26 0.30 11.71
C ILE A 173 5.59 1.75 11.34
N ALA A 174 5.71 2.05 10.04
CA ALA A 174 6.04 3.39 9.56
C ALA A 174 5.05 4.45 10.05
N ALA A 175 3.74 4.16 9.99
CA ALA A 175 2.70 5.08 10.44
C ALA A 175 2.73 5.29 11.98
N LYS A 176 2.97 4.23 12.74
CA LYS A 176 3.13 4.33 14.20
C LYS A 176 4.37 5.09 14.61
N ASP A 177 5.51 4.85 13.95
CA ASP A 177 6.76 5.56 14.21
C ASP A 177 6.66 7.04 13.83
N ALA A 178 5.74 7.38 12.90
CA ALA A 178 5.36 8.75 12.62
C ALA A 178 4.45 9.38 13.71
N GLY A 179 3.99 8.61 14.70
CA GLY A 179 3.11 9.09 15.77
C GLY A 179 1.64 9.25 15.35
N MET A 180 1.21 8.54 14.31
CA MET A 180 -0.15 8.61 13.79
C MET A 180 -1.05 7.51 14.36
N TYR A 181 -2.37 7.72 14.33
CA TYR A 181 -3.34 6.68 14.64
C TYR A 181 -3.48 5.72 13.45
N VAL A 182 -3.37 4.41 13.68
CA VAL A 182 -3.30 3.43 12.59
C VAL A 182 -4.45 2.45 12.67
N LEU A 183 -5.23 2.37 11.58
CA LEU A 183 -6.19 1.31 11.32
C LEU A 183 -5.55 0.32 10.35
N ALA A 184 -5.58 -0.97 10.70
CA ALA A 184 -5.18 -2.02 9.77
C ALA A 184 -6.42 -2.58 9.07
N LYS A 185 -6.48 -2.51 7.75
CA LYS A 185 -7.46 -3.25 6.96
C LYS A 185 -7.08 -4.72 7.00
N ARG A 186 -7.98 -5.58 7.52
CA ARG A 186 -7.71 -7.01 7.69
C ARG A 186 -7.28 -7.68 6.39
N ASP A 187 -6.18 -8.37 6.44
CA ASP A 187 -5.76 -9.33 5.43
C ASP A 187 -5.17 -10.58 6.11
N ASP A 188 -5.91 -11.68 6.08
CA ASP A 188 -5.52 -12.97 6.66
C ASP A 188 -4.85 -13.89 5.63
N ARG A 189 -4.68 -13.44 4.38
CA ARG A 189 -4.09 -14.23 3.28
C ARG A 189 -2.57 -14.24 3.35
N PHE A 190 -2.00 -13.19 3.91
CA PHE A 190 -0.56 -13.00 4.05
C PHE A 190 -0.16 -12.94 5.53
N ASN A 191 1.11 -13.18 5.80
CA ASN A 191 1.62 -13.21 7.19
C ASN A 191 1.92 -11.80 7.74
N PHE A 192 0.94 -10.88 7.63
CA PHE A 192 1.09 -9.51 8.13
C PHE A 192 0.86 -9.44 9.64
N ASN A 193 1.74 -8.74 10.36
CA ASN A 193 1.54 -8.49 11.79
C ASN A 193 0.68 -7.24 12.01
N GLN A 194 -0.61 -7.38 11.75
CA GLN A 194 -1.59 -6.30 11.88
C GLN A 194 -1.93 -5.95 13.34
N ASN A 195 -1.55 -6.79 14.32
CA ASN A 195 -1.73 -6.50 15.74
C ASN A 195 -0.88 -5.31 16.24
N LEU A 196 0.06 -4.83 15.44
CA LEU A 196 0.81 -3.61 15.73
C LEU A 196 -0.03 -2.34 15.56
N SER A 197 -1.13 -2.37 14.80
CA SER A 197 -2.05 -1.24 14.62
C SER A 197 -2.79 -0.87 15.90
N HIS A 198 -3.47 0.27 15.92
CA HIS A 198 -4.35 0.65 17.03
C HIS A 198 -5.67 -0.14 16.98
N LYS A 199 -6.15 -0.43 15.77
CA LYS A 199 -7.36 -1.23 15.56
C LYS A 199 -7.30 -1.92 14.20
N ILE A 200 -7.82 -3.14 14.13
CA ILE A 200 -8.03 -3.86 12.87
C ILE A 200 -9.48 -3.67 12.45
N ILE A 201 -9.69 -3.32 11.19
CA ILE A 201 -11.01 -3.12 10.59
C ILE A 201 -11.23 -4.15 9.48
N ASP A 202 -12.45 -4.63 9.33
CA ASP A 202 -12.81 -5.60 8.29
C ASP A 202 -13.19 -4.89 6.98
N ARG A 203 -13.78 -3.70 7.07
CA ARG A 203 -14.23 -2.89 5.94
C ARG A 203 -13.70 -1.48 6.07
N LEU A 204 -13.37 -0.84 4.94
CA LEU A 204 -12.92 0.56 4.95
C LEU A 204 -13.94 1.50 5.59
N THR A 205 -15.24 1.22 5.45
CA THR A 205 -16.29 2.02 6.09
C THR A 205 -16.31 1.94 7.61
N ASP A 206 -15.65 0.97 8.24
CA ASP A 206 -15.53 0.90 9.70
C ASP A 206 -14.70 2.08 10.24
N ALA A 207 -13.83 2.65 9.41
CA ALA A 207 -13.08 3.85 9.73
C ALA A 207 -13.98 5.05 10.06
N ILE A 208 -15.21 5.11 9.52
CA ILE A 208 -16.18 6.16 9.82
C ILE A 208 -16.54 6.15 11.30
N THR A 209 -16.87 4.98 11.84
CA THR A 209 -17.22 4.82 13.27
C THR A 209 -16.03 5.20 14.15
N GLU A 210 -14.84 4.74 13.79
CA GLU A 210 -13.63 5.03 14.54
C GLU A 210 -13.31 6.53 14.58
N LEU A 211 -13.41 7.22 13.43
CA LEU A 211 -13.20 8.66 13.35
C LEU A 211 -14.22 9.44 14.19
N GLN A 212 -15.48 8.99 14.23
CA GLN A 212 -16.51 9.59 15.09
C GLN A 212 -16.19 9.41 16.59
N GLU A 213 -15.70 8.22 16.97
CA GLU A 213 -15.30 7.93 18.36
C GLU A 213 -14.07 8.75 18.80
N LEU A 214 -13.06 8.86 17.92
CA LEU A 214 -11.83 9.62 18.20
C LEU A 214 -12.05 11.14 18.28
N ASN A 215 -13.10 11.64 17.65
CA ASN A 215 -13.40 13.07 17.59
C ASN A 215 -14.57 13.50 18.50
N SER A 216 -15.19 12.54 19.22
CA SER A 216 -16.22 12.83 20.26
C SER A 216 -15.57 13.30 21.55
#